data_c6f2262d2b55b3f27c8d56fa0414d30d
#
_entry.id   c6f2262d2b55b3f27c8d56fa0414d30d
#
_cell.length_a   1.000
_cell.length_b   1.000
_cell.length_c   1.000
_cell.angle_alpha   90.00
_cell.angle_beta   90.00
_cell.angle_gamma   90.00
#
_symmetry.space_group_name_H-M   'P 1'
#
loop_
_entity.id
_entity.type
_entity.pdbx_description
1 polymer ?
#
loop_
_entity_poly.entity_id
_entity_poly.type
_entity_poly.pdbx_seq_one_letter_code
_entity_poly.pdbx_strand_id
1 'polypeptide(L)'
;MKNLIIIPSRLESSRLPNKPLADINGEPMIVHVFNRAREANIANVIVAAGNIEIKEVIENVGGEAILTKSDHASGSDRIYEALNLYDKDSSYDNVINLQGDLPNIQKDALTKIVSLLDSSNSDISTLGVKISSDQEILNPNIVKAYIKNLSENNIVDDFDRSFDLSKKDFLYHHIGIYGYKRNALESFIGLNQSKAEIDRKLEQMRAIENDMKIALGLIDELPISVDTQEDLEAARRIMVL
;
A
#
# COMPACT_ATOMS: atom_id res chain seq x y z
N MET A 1 2.38 14.31 -14.68
CA MET A 1 3.50 13.61 -13.99
C MET A 1 3.56 12.16 -14.44
N LYS A 2 4.73 11.55 -14.49
CA LYS A 2 4.90 10.16 -14.90
C LYS A 2 4.89 9.27 -13.66
N ASN A 3 3.99 8.29 -13.61
CA ASN A 3 3.76 7.46 -12.45
C ASN A 3 4.30 6.04 -12.64
N LEU A 4 4.79 5.40 -11.58
CA LEU A 4 5.20 4.01 -11.53
C LEU A 4 4.51 3.32 -10.36
N ILE A 5 3.81 2.21 -10.61
CA ILE A 5 3.31 1.32 -9.56
C ILE A 5 4.36 0.23 -9.33
N ILE A 6 4.79 0.09 -8.08
CA ILE A 6 5.69 -0.98 -7.64
C ILE A 6 4.96 -1.82 -6.60
N ILE A 7 4.90 -3.14 -6.85
CA ILE A 7 4.24 -4.11 -5.98
C ILE A 7 5.33 -4.88 -5.22
N PRO A 8 5.61 -4.57 -3.94
CA PRO A 8 6.57 -5.34 -3.15
C PRO A 8 5.99 -6.72 -2.81
N SER A 9 6.78 -7.76 -3.00
CA SER A 9 6.33 -9.12 -2.74
C SER A 9 7.48 -10.03 -2.29
N ARG A 10 7.22 -10.88 -1.26
CA ARG A 10 8.14 -11.88 -0.76
C ARG A 10 7.39 -13.11 -0.27
N LEU A 11 8.03 -14.29 -0.32
CA LEU A 11 7.42 -15.55 0.10
C LEU A 11 7.28 -15.67 1.62
N GLU A 12 8.16 -15.00 2.37
CA GLU A 12 8.22 -15.07 3.83
C GLU A 12 6.98 -14.39 4.43
N SER A 13 6.03 -15.21 4.87
CA SER A 13 4.82 -14.80 5.59
C SER A 13 4.53 -15.81 6.70
N SER A 14 4.44 -15.34 7.93
CA SER A 14 4.25 -16.21 9.09
C SER A 14 2.81 -16.75 9.22
N ARG A 15 1.82 -15.95 8.82
CA ARG A 15 0.39 -16.28 8.94
C ARG A 15 -0.16 -17.09 7.76
N LEU A 16 0.39 -16.88 6.59
CA LEU A 16 0.02 -17.57 5.35
C LEU A 16 1.31 -17.84 4.54
N PRO A 17 1.95 -19.01 4.70
CA PRO A 17 3.17 -19.35 3.98
C PRO A 17 2.99 -19.25 2.46
N ASN A 18 4.00 -18.73 1.77
CA ASN A 18 3.97 -18.50 0.32
C ASN A 18 2.78 -17.62 -0.15
N LYS A 19 2.32 -16.72 0.71
CA LYS A 19 1.15 -15.87 0.49
C LYS A 19 1.01 -15.30 -0.94
N PRO A 20 2.04 -14.73 -1.57
CA PRO A 20 1.92 -14.19 -2.93
C PRO A 20 1.57 -15.22 -4.01
N LEU A 21 1.95 -16.47 -3.80
CA LEU A 21 1.70 -17.59 -4.72
C LEU A 21 0.45 -18.39 -4.35
N ALA A 22 -0.29 -18.00 -3.29
CA ALA A 22 -1.53 -18.63 -2.91
C ALA A 22 -2.55 -18.52 -4.06
N ASP A 23 -3.14 -19.65 -4.42
CA ASP A 23 -4.14 -19.73 -5.48
C ASP A 23 -5.44 -19.02 -5.11
N ILE A 24 -5.91 -18.14 -5.99
CA ILE A 24 -7.25 -17.55 -5.97
C ILE A 24 -7.90 -17.87 -7.32
N ASN A 25 -8.79 -18.87 -7.31
CA ASN A 25 -9.58 -19.28 -8.47
C ASN A 25 -8.76 -19.60 -9.75
N GLY A 26 -7.60 -20.25 -9.56
CA GLY A 26 -6.76 -20.72 -10.66
C GLY A 26 -5.57 -19.83 -11.00
N GLU A 27 -5.41 -18.67 -10.32
CA GLU A 27 -4.25 -17.79 -10.49
C GLU A 27 -3.60 -17.44 -9.14
N PRO A 28 -2.27 -17.26 -9.07
CA PRO A 28 -1.59 -16.77 -7.88
C PRO A 28 -2.08 -15.38 -7.47
N MET A 29 -2.19 -15.12 -6.16
CA MET A 29 -2.65 -13.83 -5.64
C MET A 29 -1.88 -12.63 -6.20
N ILE A 30 -0.56 -12.74 -6.35
CA ILE A 30 0.26 -11.64 -6.87
C ILE A 30 -0.07 -11.31 -8.35
N VAL A 31 -0.52 -12.29 -9.12
CA VAL A 31 -0.97 -12.10 -10.50
C VAL A 31 -2.27 -11.29 -10.55
N HIS A 32 -3.21 -11.56 -9.64
CA HIS A 32 -4.42 -10.74 -9.52
C HIS A 32 -4.08 -9.28 -9.22
N VAL A 33 -3.23 -9.02 -8.22
CA VAL A 33 -2.80 -7.65 -7.86
C VAL A 33 -2.13 -6.97 -9.06
N PHE A 34 -1.22 -7.66 -9.74
CA PHE A 34 -0.52 -7.15 -10.92
C PHE A 34 -1.49 -6.83 -12.06
N ASN A 35 -2.43 -7.73 -12.37
CA ASN A 35 -3.42 -7.54 -13.43
C ASN A 35 -4.35 -6.35 -13.12
N ARG A 36 -4.84 -6.20 -11.88
CA ARG A 36 -5.65 -5.05 -11.44
C ARG A 36 -4.91 -3.73 -11.60
N ALA A 37 -3.63 -3.70 -11.21
CA ALA A 37 -2.81 -2.51 -11.38
C ALA A 37 -2.61 -2.15 -12.86
N ARG A 38 -2.37 -3.15 -13.72
CA ARG A 38 -2.19 -2.98 -15.17
C ARG A 38 -3.49 -2.53 -15.86
N GLU A 39 -4.62 -3.12 -15.51
CA GLU A 39 -5.96 -2.79 -16.04
C GLU A 39 -6.38 -1.35 -15.69
N ALA A 40 -5.91 -0.81 -14.58
CA ALA A 40 -6.16 0.59 -14.22
C ALA A 40 -5.62 1.56 -15.28
N ASN A 41 -4.54 1.18 -16.00
CA ASN A 41 -3.95 1.93 -17.11
C ASN A 41 -3.62 3.40 -16.77
N ILE A 42 -3.07 3.63 -15.58
CA ILE A 42 -2.70 4.97 -15.07
C ILE A 42 -1.19 5.15 -14.88
N ALA A 43 -0.43 4.05 -14.91
CA ALA A 43 1.00 4.02 -14.67
C ALA A 43 1.63 2.75 -15.25
N ASN A 44 2.95 2.73 -15.44
CA ASN A 44 3.68 1.48 -15.61
C ASN A 44 3.63 0.68 -14.30
N VAL A 45 3.64 -0.66 -14.41
CA VAL A 45 3.54 -1.57 -13.27
C VAL A 45 4.72 -2.53 -13.27
N ILE A 46 5.43 -2.61 -12.15
CA ILE A 46 6.48 -3.62 -11.93
C ILE A 46 6.26 -4.31 -10.57
N VAL A 47 6.79 -5.53 -10.44
CA VAL A 47 6.82 -6.25 -9.16
C VAL A 47 8.23 -6.23 -8.60
N ALA A 48 8.40 -5.76 -7.36
CA ALA A 48 9.65 -5.86 -6.60
C ALA A 48 9.69 -7.21 -5.88
N ALA A 49 10.27 -8.21 -6.52
CA ALA A 49 10.26 -9.59 -6.08
C ALA A 49 11.44 -9.88 -5.13
N GLY A 50 11.14 -10.38 -3.93
CA GLY A 50 12.15 -10.85 -2.97
C GLY A 50 12.69 -12.26 -3.28
N ASN A 51 12.01 -12.99 -4.17
CA ASN A 51 12.32 -14.39 -4.51
C ASN A 51 12.15 -14.61 -6.01
N ILE A 52 12.95 -15.53 -6.55
CA ILE A 52 12.97 -15.79 -7.99
C ILE A 52 11.63 -16.36 -8.49
N GLU A 53 10.97 -17.16 -7.68
CA GLU A 53 9.69 -17.79 -7.99
C GLU A 53 8.59 -16.74 -8.25
N ILE A 54 8.58 -15.64 -7.48
CA ILE A 54 7.66 -14.53 -7.70
C ILE A 54 7.96 -13.84 -9.04
N LYS A 55 9.25 -13.62 -9.31
CA LYS A 55 9.69 -13.00 -10.57
C LYS A 55 9.25 -13.84 -11.78
N GLU A 56 9.51 -15.14 -11.76
CA GLU A 56 9.12 -16.07 -12.84
C GLU A 56 7.61 -16.08 -13.08
N VAL A 57 6.81 -16.11 -12.01
CA VAL A 57 5.34 -16.08 -12.12
C VAL A 57 4.84 -14.81 -12.81
N ILE A 58 5.42 -13.65 -12.50
CA ILE A 58 5.04 -12.38 -13.13
C ILE A 58 5.51 -12.31 -14.58
N GLU A 59 6.72 -12.77 -14.89
CA GLU A 59 7.24 -12.80 -16.25
C GLU A 59 6.44 -13.76 -17.15
N ASN A 60 5.97 -14.89 -16.61
CA ASN A 60 5.12 -15.85 -17.33
C ASN A 60 3.76 -15.26 -17.78
N VAL A 61 3.24 -14.24 -17.08
CA VAL A 61 2.02 -13.51 -17.48
C VAL A 61 2.32 -12.23 -18.27
N GLY A 62 3.58 -12.08 -18.75
CA GLY A 62 4.02 -10.93 -19.54
C GLY A 62 4.19 -9.65 -18.75
N GLY A 63 4.41 -9.77 -17.44
CA GLY A 63 4.73 -8.64 -16.54
C GLY A 63 6.23 -8.40 -16.42
N GLU A 64 6.59 -7.28 -15.80
CA GLU A 64 7.97 -6.94 -15.46
C GLU A 64 8.19 -7.12 -13.95
N ALA A 65 9.25 -7.82 -13.58
CA ALA A 65 9.63 -8.01 -12.19
C ALA A 65 11.12 -7.80 -11.96
N ILE A 66 11.45 -7.05 -10.91
CA ILE A 66 12.81 -6.74 -10.49
C ILE A 66 13.13 -7.58 -9.26
N LEU A 67 14.16 -8.43 -9.36
CA LEU A 67 14.64 -9.16 -8.20
C LEU A 67 15.37 -8.21 -7.27
N THR A 68 14.93 -8.15 -6.02
CA THR A 68 15.48 -7.32 -4.95
C THR A 68 16.08 -8.21 -3.86
N LYS A 69 16.86 -7.63 -2.95
CA LYS A 69 17.36 -8.35 -1.78
C LYS A 69 16.21 -8.96 -0.99
N SER A 70 16.43 -10.16 -0.44
CA SER A 70 15.39 -10.87 0.34
C SER A 70 15.15 -10.24 1.72
N ASP A 71 16.18 -9.61 2.32
CA ASP A 71 16.26 -9.18 3.72
C ASP A 71 15.80 -7.74 3.99
N HIS A 72 15.07 -7.12 3.08
CA HIS A 72 14.49 -5.79 3.34
C HIS A 72 13.60 -5.79 4.57
N ALA A 73 13.80 -4.79 5.43
CA ALA A 73 13.02 -4.61 6.65
C ALA A 73 11.55 -4.27 6.35
N SER A 74 11.29 -3.51 5.29
CA SER A 74 9.96 -3.04 4.92
C SER A 74 9.66 -3.16 3.42
N GLY A 75 8.37 -3.00 3.07
CA GLY A 75 7.93 -2.87 1.68
C GLY A 75 8.48 -1.60 1.03
N SER A 76 8.62 -0.52 1.78
CA SER A 76 9.12 0.77 1.29
C SER A 76 10.60 0.69 0.92
N ASP A 77 11.43 0.00 1.71
CA ASP A 77 12.83 -0.26 1.36
C ASP A 77 12.95 -1.07 0.06
N ARG A 78 12.10 -2.09 -0.09
CA ARG A 78 12.08 -2.96 -1.27
C ARG A 78 11.69 -2.20 -2.54
N ILE A 79 10.64 -1.39 -2.50
CA ILE A 79 10.23 -0.61 -3.67
C ILE A 79 11.28 0.44 -4.04
N TYR A 80 12.00 0.99 -3.07
CA TYR A 80 13.07 1.94 -3.33
C TYR A 80 14.27 1.28 -4.03
N GLU A 81 14.67 0.08 -3.62
CA GLU A 81 15.69 -0.69 -4.36
C GLU A 81 15.23 -0.98 -5.79
N ALA A 82 13.98 -1.48 -5.97
CA ALA A 82 13.44 -1.78 -7.29
C ALA A 82 13.35 -0.53 -8.18
N LEU A 83 12.94 0.61 -7.63
CA LEU A 83 12.93 1.91 -8.33
C LEU A 83 14.32 2.26 -8.86
N ASN A 84 15.36 2.18 -8.04
CA ASN A 84 16.73 2.53 -8.42
C ASN A 84 17.32 1.56 -9.46
N LEU A 85 16.91 0.29 -9.43
CA LEU A 85 17.35 -0.70 -10.43
C LEU A 85 16.64 -0.52 -11.77
N TYR A 86 15.37 -0.12 -11.75
CA TYR A 86 14.49 0.01 -12.91
C TYR A 86 14.61 1.37 -13.60
N ASP A 87 14.59 2.45 -12.85
CA ASP A 87 14.49 3.84 -13.32
C ASP A 87 15.81 4.61 -13.09
N LYS A 88 16.86 4.20 -13.78
CA LYS A 88 18.22 4.80 -13.65
C LYS A 88 18.26 6.26 -14.08
N ASP A 89 17.37 6.67 -14.98
CA ASP A 89 17.34 8.02 -15.53
C ASP A 89 16.41 8.95 -14.75
N SER A 90 15.85 8.50 -13.62
CA SER A 90 14.92 9.26 -12.78
C SER A 90 13.73 9.83 -13.54
N SER A 91 13.15 9.04 -14.41
CA SER A 91 12.11 9.45 -15.36
C SER A 91 10.69 9.45 -14.77
N TYR A 92 10.47 8.83 -13.60
CA TYR A 92 9.19 8.81 -12.90
C TYR A 92 9.15 9.83 -11.77
N ASP A 93 8.09 10.63 -11.75
CA ASP A 93 7.84 11.68 -10.76
C ASP A 93 7.21 11.14 -9.47
N ASN A 94 6.31 10.15 -9.62
CA ASN A 94 5.56 9.55 -8.52
C ASN A 94 5.75 8.03 -8.50
N VAL A 95 5.80 7.46 -7.30
CA VAL A 95 5.90 6.01 -7.03
C VAL A 95 4.74 5.56 -6.16
N ILE A 96 3.97 4.58 -6.65
CA ILE A 96 2.87 3.99 -5.90
C ILE A 96 3.32 2.64 -5.33
N ASN A 97 3.33 2.53 -4.01
CA ASN A 97 3.56 1.29 -3.27
C ASN A 97 2.23 0.55 -3.11
N LEU A 98 1.91 -0.33 -4.05
CA LEU A 98 0.72 -1.17 -4.02
C LEU A 98 1.05 -2.49 -3.33
N GLN A 99 0.45 -2.75 -2.18
CA GLN A 99 0.69 -3.99 -1.43
C GLN A 99 0.26 -5.23 -2.23
N GLY A 100 1.11 -6.27 -2.22
CA GLY A 100 0.89 -7.51 -2.95
C GLY A 100 -0.19 -8.43 -2.38
N ASP A 101 -0.97 -7.97 -1.41
CA ASP A 101 -2.07 -8.69 -0.73
C ASP A 101 -3.46 -8.06 -0.92
N LEU A 102 -3.60 -7.18 -1.91
CA LEU A 102 -4.86 -6.51 -2.27
C LEU A 102 -5.38 -7.01 -3.64
N PRO A 103 -5.78 -8.29 -3.77
CA PRO A 103 -6.05 -8.91 -5.08
C PRO A 103 -7.26 -8.34 -5.82
N ASN A 104 -8.17 -7.65 -5.14
CA ASN A 104 -9.36 -7.02 -5.72
C ASN A 104 -9.31 -5.50 -5.77
N ILE A 105 -8.11 -4.91 -5.66
CA ILE A 105 -7.97 -3.44 -5.68
C ILE A 105 -8.66 -2.84 -6.92
N GLN A 106 -9.43 -1.78 -6.72
CA GLN A 106 -10.19 -1.14 -7.80
C GLN A 106 -9.36 -0.03 -8.47
N LYS A 107 -9.61 0.18 -9.75
CA LYS A 107 -9.00 1.26 -10.54
C LYS A 107 -9.17 2.64 -9.89
N ASP A 108 -10.35 2.91 -9.35
CA ASP A 108 -10.66 4.22 -8.75
C ASP A 108 -9.81 4.49 -7.51
N ALA A 109 -9.49 3.47 -6.72
CA ALA A 109 -8.57 3.57 -5.61
C ALA A 109 -7.16 4.00 -6.07
N LEU A 110 -6.63 3.36 -7.12
CA LEU A 110 -5.34 3.68 -7.69
C LEU A 110 -5.33 5.09 -8.33
N THR A 111 -6.39 5.45 -9.03
CA THR A 111 -6.56 6.79 -9.61
C THR A 111 -6.59 7.86 -8.53
N LYS A 112 -7.27 7.59 -7.41
CA LYS A 112 -7.36 8.50 -6.26
C LYS A 112 -5.99 8.78 -5.64
N ILE A 113 -5.16 7.74 -5.45
CA ILE A 113 -3.77 7.90 -4.96
C ILE A 113 -2.97 8.88 -5.82
N VAL A 114 -2.99 8.69 -7.14
CA VAL A 114 -2.26 9.54 -8.10
C VAL A 114 -2.79 10.96 -8.07
N SER A 115 -4.11 11.13 -8.13
CA SER A 115 -4.72 12.47 -8.16
C SER A 115 -4.41 13.30 -6.92
N LEU A 116 -4.26 12.66 -5.75
CA LEU A 116 -3.86 13.35 -4.53
C LEU A 116 -2.42 13.85 -4.57
N LEU A 117 -1.49 13.07 -5.13
CA LEU A 117 -0.10 13.52 -5.30
C LEU A 117 -0.01 14.73 -6.24
N ASP A 118 -0.84 14.75 -7.28
CA ASP A 118 -0.83 15.81 -8.27
C ASP A 118 -1.50 17.10 -7.80
N SER A 119 -2.58 16.99 -6.99
CA SER A 119 -3.45 18.10 -6.61
C SER A 119 -3.18 18.66 -5.21
N SER A 120 -2.55 17.89 -4.33
CA SER A 120 -2.32 18.29 -2.94
C SER A 120 -0.89 18.79 -2.70
N ASN A 121 -0.73 19.64 -1.68
CA ASN A 121 0.59 19.99 -1.15
C ASN A 121 1.07 18.93 -0.15
N SER A 122 0.93 17.64 -0.51
CA SER A 122 1.38 16.51 0.29
C SER A 122 2.63 15.88 -0.31
N ASP A 123 3.40 15.20 0.51
CA ASP A 123 4.58 14.43 0.14
C ASP A 123 4.17 12.99 -0.20
N ILE A 124 3.16 12.49 0.51
CA ILE A 124 2.66 11.12 0.47
C ILE A 124 1.14 11.18 0.34
N SER A 125 0.56 10.22 -0.37
CA SER A 125 -0.88 9.97 -0.39
C SER A 125 -1.18 8.55 0.09
N THR A 126 -2.34 8.36 0.72
CA THR A 126 -2.86 7.06 1.14
C THR A 126 -4.38 7.03 1.01
N LEU A 127 -5.00 5.91 1.33
CA LEU A 127 -6.45 5.74 1.23
C LEU A 127 -7.09 5.40 2.56
N GLY A 128 -8.38 5.68 2.66
CA GLY A 128 -9.20 5.24 3.78
C GLY A 128 -10.68 5.19 3.45
N VAL A 129 -11.39 4.46 4.27
CA VAL A 129 -12.86 4.37 4.25
C VAL A 129 -13.41 4.95 5.54
N LYS A 130 -14.53 5.65 5.46
CA LYS A 130 -15.17 6.18 6.67
C LYS A 130 -15.58 5.02 7.59
N ILE A 131 -15.19 5.09 8.85
CA ILE A 131 -15.58 4.10 9.86
C ILE A 131 -17.08 4.21 10.12
N SER A 132 -17.78 3.09 10.11
CA SER A 132 -19.24 3.01 10.27
C SER A 132 -19.69 2.48 11.62
N SER A 133 -18.82 1.77 12.38
CA SER A 133 -19.21 1.13 13.63
C SER A 133 -18.19 1.32 14.75
N ASP A 134 -18.66 1.33 16.01
CA ASP A 134 -17.80 1.38 17.19
C ASP A 134 -16.93 0.12 17.32
N GLN A 135 -17.41 -1.03 16.85
CA GLN A 135 -16.64 -2.27 16.82
C GLN A 135 -15.38 -2.15 15.96
N GLU A 136 -15.47 -1.42 14.86
CA GLU A 136 -14.33 -1.16 13.97
C GLU A 136 -13.29 -0.27 14.65
N ILE A 137 -13.73 0.74 15.40
CA ILE A 137 -12.83 1.59 16.19
C ILE A 137 -12.10 0.78 17.27
N LEU A 138 -12.81 -0.10 17.94
CA LEU A 138 -12.27 -0.90 19.04
C LEU A 138 -11.42 -2.10 18.58
N ASN A 139 -11.45 -2.43 17.27
CA ASN A 139 -10.66 -3.55 16.73
C ASN A 139 -9.17 -3.17 16.62
N PRO A 140 -8.26 -3.80 17.39
CA PRO A 140 -6.84 -3.47 17.38
C PRO A 140 -6.10 -3.94 16.12
N ASN A 141 -6.74 -4.76 15.28
CA ASN A 141 -6.15 -5.19 14.01
C ASN A 141 -6.31 -4.13 12.91
N ILE A 142 -7.25 -3.20 13.09
CA ILE A 142 -7.51 -2.12 12.14
C ILE A 142 -6.65 -0.91 12.50
N VAL A 143 -5.88 -0.41 11.55
CA VAL A 143 -5.22 0.88 11.65
C VAL A 143 -6.22 1.98 11.31
N LYS A 144 -6.33 3.00 12.15
CA LYS A 144 -7.16 4.17 11.92
C LYS A 144 -6.28 5.35 11.58
N ALA A 145 -6.70 6.11 10.57
CA ALA A 145 -6.17 7.44 10.30
C ALA A 145 -7.06 8.47 11.00
N TYR A 146 -6.45 9.40 11.71
CA TYR A 146 -7.13 10.50 12.38
C TYR A 146 -6.90 11.80 11.62
N ILE A 147 -8.01 12.49 11.29
CA ILE A 147 -7.99 13.78 10.61
C ILE A 147 -8.83 14.76 11.41
N LYS A 148 -8.18 15.68 12.09
CA LYS A 148 -8.84 16.68 12.95
C LYS A 148 -9.66 17.70 12.15
N ASN A 149 -9.14 18.13 11.02
CA ASN A 149 -9.75 19.14 10.19
C ASN A 149 -9.91 18.63 8.76
N LEU A 150 -11.13 18.22 8.41
CA LEU A 150 -11.45 17.88 7.03
C LEU A 150 -11.27 19.10 6.14
N SER A 151 -10.46 18.96 5.12
CA SER A 151 -10.19 19.96 4.09
C SER A 151 -10.14 19.28 2.72
N GLU A 152 -9.98 20.04 1.66
CA GLU A 152 -9.84 19.47 0.31
C GLU A 152 -8.71 18.42 0.21
N ASN A 153 -7.68 18.53 1.06
CA ASN A 153 -6.51 17.65 1.01
C ASN A 153 -6.48 16.58 2.11
N ASN A 154 -7.39 16.61 3.10
CA ASN A 154 -7.51 15.61 4.17
C ASN A 154 -6.14 15.15 4.73
N ILE A 155 -5.33 16.09 5.20
CA ILE A 155 -4.01 15.76 5.78
C ILE A 155 -4.21 14.98 7.07
N VAL A 156 -3.54 13.84 7.18
CA VAL A 156 -3.61 12.97 8.35
C VAL A 156 -2.77 13.55 9.48
N ASP A 157 -3.39 13.69 10.65
CA ASP A 157 -2.73 14.16 11.86
C ASP A 157 -2.06 13.02 12.64
N ASP A 158 -2.65 11.79 12.59
CA ASP A 158 -2.14 10.65 13.36
C ASP A 158 -2.62 9.30 12.80
N PHE A 159 -1.89 8.22 13.11
CA PHE A 159 -2.28 6.85 12.85
C PHE A 159 -2.10 6.00 14.12
N ASP A 160 -3.14 5.26 14.48
CA ASP A 160 -3.04 4.30 15.58
C ASP A 160 -4.03 3.14 15.38
N ARG A 161 -3.83 2.09 16.16
CA ARG A 161 -4.76 0.96 16.26
C ARG A 161 -5.82 1.17 17.32
N SER A 162 -5.60 2.13 18.23
CA SER A 162 -6.48 2.43 19.37
C SER A 162 -6.76 3.92 19.44
N PHE A 163 -8.03 4.29 19.33
CA PHE A 163 -8.52 5.65 19.55
C PHE A 163 -9.72 5.65 20.48
N ASP A 164 -9.92 6.76 21.16
CA ASP A 164 -11.11 7.01 21.97
C ASP A 164 -12.34 7.19 21.06
N LEU A 165 -13.48 6.63 21.48
CA LEU A 165 -14.75 6.72 20.75
C LEU A 165 -15.23 8.17 20.55
N SER A 166 -14.79 9.11 21.39
CA SER A 166 -15.08 10.55 21.22
C SER A 166 -14.51 11.14 19.93
N LYS A 167 -13.52 10.47 19.31
CA LYS A 167 -12.92 10.88 18.03
C LYS A 167 -13.58 10.26 16.81
N LYS A 168 -14.64 9.47 16.97
CA LYS A 168 -15.29 8.66 15.93
C LYS A 168 -15.49 9.40 14.60
N ASP A 169 -15.98 10.62 14.64
CA ASP A 169 -16.29 11.40 13.45
C ASP A 169 -15.07 11.81 12.61
N PHE A 170 -13.88 11.66 13.18
CA PHE A 170 -12.58 12.04 12.61
C PHE A 170 -11.71 10.83 12.26
N LEU A 171 -12.24 9.59 12.41
CA LEU A 171 -11.50 8.36 12.19
C LEU A 171 -11.89 7.70 10.86
N TYR A 172 -10.87 7.21 10.18
CA TYR A 172 -11.01 6.48 8.92
C TYR A 172 -10.25 5.16 9.00
N HIS A 173 -10.83 4.09 8.49
CA HIS A 173 -10.16 2.81 8.30
C HIS A 173 -9.06 3.00 7.25
N HIS A 174 -7.82 2.94 7.67
CA HIS A 174 -6.68 3.15 6.81
C HIS A 174 -6.41 1.92 5.93
N ILE A 175 -6.14 2.17 4.65
CA ILE A 175 -5.75 1.16 3.68
C ILE A 175 -4.26 1.34 3.38
N GLY A 176 -3.45 0.30 3.58
CA GLY A 176 -1.99 0.33 3.54
C GLY A 176 -1.36 0.50 2.14
N ILE A 177 -2.03 1.22 1.23
CA ILE A 177 -1.46 1.62 -0.07
C ILE A 177 -0.94 3.05 0.03
N TYR A 178 0.22 3.33 -0.57
CA TYR A 178 0.83 4.66 -0.52
C TYR A 178 1.28 5.11 -1.90
N GLY A 179 1.04 6.39 -2.19
CA GLY A 179 1.72 7.09 -3.26
C GLY A 179 2.76 8.04 -2.67
N TYR A 180 3.90 8.14 -3.30
CA TYR A 180 5.00 9.03 -2.91
C TYR A 180 5.37 9.92 -4.08
N LYS A 181 5.63 11.21 -3.84
CA LYS A 181 6.52 11.94 -4.75
C LYS A 181 7.89 11.31 -4.68
N ARG A 182 8.62 11.22 -5.79
CA ARG A 182 9.93 10.54 -5.82
C ARG A 182 10.87 11.06 -4.73
N ASN A 183 11.04 12.38 -4.66
CA ASN A 183 11.90 12.99 -3.65
C ASN A 183 11.43 12.74 -2.21
N ALA A 184 10.13 12.60 -2.00
CA ALA A 184 9.56 12.25 -0.70
C ALA A 184 9.89 10.80 -0.33
N LEU A 185 9.83 9.85 -1.27
CA LEU A 185 10.26 8.46 -1.03
C LEU A 185 11.74 8.40 -0.69
N GLU A 186 12.58 9.09 -1.45
CA GLU A 186 14.04 9.17 -1.19
C GLU A 186 14.32 9.72 0.21
N SER A 187 13.65 10.80 0.59
CA SER A 187 13.75 11.38 1.93
C SER A 187 13.28 10.41 3.01
N PHE A 188 12.12 9.78 2.82
CA PHE A 188 11.52 8.84 3.78
C PHE A 188 12.43 7.63 4.07
N ILE A 189 13.03 7.05 3.04
CA ILE A 189 13.97 5.92 3.21
C ILE A 189 15.24 6.34 3.93
N GLY A 190 15.68 7.59 3.77
CA GLY A 190 16.83 8.14 4.49
C GLY A 190 16.61 8.44 5.97
N LEU A 191 15.35 8.43 6.44
CA LEU A 191 15.03 8.69 7.85
C LEU A 191 15.30 7.46 8.73
N ASN A 192 15.77 7.71 9.95
CA ASN A 192 15.80 6.68 10.99
C ASN A 192 14.38 6.32 11.44
N GLN A 193 14.19 5.08 11.89
CA GLN A 193 12.93 4.69 12.53
C GLN A 193 12.58 5.61 13.68
N SER A 194 11.36 6.10 13.68
CA SER A 194 10.88 7.02 14.69
C SER A 194 10.35 6.27 15.93
N LYS A 195 10.21 6.99 17.04
CA LYS A 195 9.71 6.36 18.27
C LYS A 195 8.28 5.84 18.10
N ALA A 196 7.39 6.63 17.54
CA ALA A 196 6.01 6.21 17.33
C ALA A 196 5.90 5.05 16.32
N GLU A 197 6.77 5.02 15.30
CA GLU A 197 6.85 3.88 14.38
C GLU A 197 7.15 2.57 15.11
N ILE A 198 8.16 2.57 16.00
CA ILE A 198 8.58 1.40 16.77
C ILE A 198 7.49 0.98 17.75
N ASP A 199 6.98 1.93 18.55
CA ASP A 199 6.01 1.68 19.61
C ASP A 199 4.67 1.16 19.06
N ARG A 200 4.19 1.73 17.94
CA ARG A 200 2.90 1.39 17.31
C ARG A 200 3.02 0.32 16.23
N LYS A 201 4.24 0.00 15.77
CA LYS A 201 4.52 -0.86 14.61
C LYS A 201 3.80 -0.36 13.35
N LEU A 202 3.91 0.93 13.08
CA LEU A 202 3.29 1.64 11.97
C LEU A 202 4.35 2.48 11.26
N GLU A 203 4.83 2.00 10.11
CA GLU A 203 5.93 2.63 9.35
C GLU A 203 5.63 4.08 8.98
N GLN A 204 4.38 4.40 8.64
CA GLN A 204 3.95 5.75 8.26
C GLN A 204 4.09 6.79 9.40
N MET A 205 4.24 6.36 10.65
CA MET A 205 4.51 7.28 11.76
C MET A 205 5.87 7.94 11.63
N ARG A 206 6.83 7.30 10.94
CA ARG A 206 8.12 7.93 10.60
C ARG A 206 7.93 9.21 9.79
N ALA A 207 7.01 9.19 8.82
CA ALA A 207 6.68 10.38 8.03
C ALA A 207 6.05 11.47 8.90
N ILE A 208 5.04 11.13 9.72
CA ILE A 208 4.35 12.09 10.60
C ILE A 208 5.33 12.75 11.58
N GLU A 209 6.20 11.97 12.25
CA GLU A 209 7.16 12.51 13.23
C GLU A 209 8.33 13.31 12.59
N ASN A 210 8.43 13.31 11.25
CA ASN A 210 9.38 14.11 10.48
C ASN A 210 8.69 15.16 9.59
N ASP A 211 7.49 15.62 9.98
CA ASP A 211 6.72 16.69 9.33
C ASP A 211 6.39 16.47 7.86
N MET A 212 6.47 15.22 7.37
CA MET A 212 6.01 14.88 6.03
C MET A 212 4.47 14.84 6.00
N LYS A 213 3.89 15.44 4.98
CA LYS A 213 2.44 15.55 4.84
C LYS A 213 1.87 14.34 4.12
N ILE A 214 0.97 13.61 4.77
CA ILE A 214 0.23 12.47 4.21
C ILE A 214 -1.21 12.91 3.93
N ALA A 215 -1.61 12.91 2.65
CA ALA A 215 -3.00 13.17 2.27
C ALA A 215 -3.79 11.85 2.22
N LEU A 216 -5.02 11.84 2.77
CA LEU A 216 -5.92 10.69 2.75
C LEU A 216 -7.00 10.85 1.68
N GLY A 217 -7.04 9.93 0.71
CA GLY A 217 -8.15 9.79 -0.23
C GLY A 217 -9.26 8.93 0.36
N LEU A 218 -10.49 9.43 0.30
CA LEU A 218 -11.64 8.62 0.71
C LEU A 218 -12.14 7.79 -0.47
N ILE A 219 -12.39 6.52 -0.22
CA ILE A 219 -13.05 5.58 -1.12
C ILE A 219 -14.23 4.92 -0.39
N ASP A 220 -15.17 4.37 -1.17
CA ASP A 220 -16.44 3.87 -0.62
C ASP A 220 -16.33 2.44 -0.08
N GLU A 221 -15.44 1.61 -0.65
CA GLU A 221 -15.32 0.19 -0.32
C GLU A 221 -13.88 -0.18 0.07
N LEU A 222 -13.77 -1.02 1.11
CA LEU A 222 -12.49 -1.61 1.51
C LEU A 222 -12.09 -2.71 0.52
N PRO A 223 -10.88 -2.66 -0.04
CA PRO A 223 -10.34 -3.82 -0.74
C PRO A 223 -10.12 -4.98 0.25
N ILE A 224 -10.19 -6.19 -0.25
CA ILE A 224 -9.85 -7.37 0.55
C ILE A 224 -8.34 -7.37 0.77
N SER A 225 -7.92 -7.40 2.03
CA SER A 225 -6.52 -7.65 2.40
C SER A 225 -6.38 -9.11 2.82
N VAL A 226 -5.56 -9.86 2.13
CA VAL A 226 -5.35 -11.29 2.40
C VAL A 226 -4.12 -11.47 3.27
N ASP A 227 -4.33 -11.77 4.55
CA ASP A 227 -3.27 -11.98 5.53
C ASP A 227 -3.32 -13.38 6.18
N THR A 228 -4.49 -13.99 6.21
CA THR A 228 -4.76 -15.28 6.85
C THR A 228 -5.41 -16.25 5.85
N GLN A 229 -5.55 -17.51 6.25
CA GLN A 229 -6.27 -18.50 5.45
C GLN A 229 -7.75 -18.14 5.31
N GLU A 230 -8.36 -17.56 6.36
CA GLU A 230 -9.76 -17.10 6.30
C GLU A 230 -9.95 -15.97 5.28
N ASP A 231 -9.00 -15.02 5.21
CA ASP A 231 -9.03 -13.93 4.22
C ASP A 231 -8.90 -14.49 2.80
N LEU A 232 -8.03 -15.49 2.61
CA LEU A 232 -7.85 -16.16 1.30
C LEU A 232 -9.16 -16.84 0.84
N GLU A 233 -9.83 -17.55 1.75
CA GLU A 233 -11.13 -18.17 1.44
C GLU A 233 -12.21 -17.12 1.15
N ALA A 234 -12.17 -15.97 1.84
CA ALA A 234 -13.06 -14.85 1.55
C ALA A 234 -12.79 -14.26 0.16
N ALA A 235 -11.51 -14.08 -0.19
CA ALA A 235 -11.10 -13.61 -1.52
C ALA A 235 -11.59 -14.55 -2.63
N ARG A 236 -11.42 -15.86 -2.48
CA ARG A 236 -11.92 -16.87 -3.41
C ARG A 236 -13.42 -16.83 -3.65
N ARG A 237 -14.21 -16.54 -2.59
CA ARG A 237 -15.68 -16.41 -2.72
C ARG A 237 -16.14 -15.14 -3.43
N ILE A 238 -15.41 -14.04 -3.26
CA ILE A 238 -15.82 -12.72 -3.77
C ILE A 238 -15.28 -12.49 -5.19
N MET A 239 -14.08 -13.00 -5.46
CA MET A 239 -13.41 -12.83 -6.76
C MET A 239 -13.78 -13.96 -7.73
N VAL A 240 -15.07 -14.28 -7.88
CA VAL A 240 -15.54 -15.21 -8.92
C VAL A 240 -15.26 -14.57 -10.26
N LEU A 241 -14.51 -15.30 -11.10
CA LEU A 241 -14.14 -14.90 -12.48
C LEU A 241 -15.35 -14.86 -13.41
#